data_302deac623480c4f2d713b58ff72745d
#
_entry.id   302deac623480c4f2d713b58ff72745d
#
_cell.length_a   1.000
_cell.length_b   1.000
_cell.length_c   1.000
_cell.angle_alpha   90.00
_cell.angle_beta   90.00
_cell.angle_gamma   90.00
#
_symmetry.space_group_name_H-M   'P 1'
#
loop_
_entity.id
_entity.type
_entity.pdbx_description
1 polymer ?
#
loop_
_entity_poly.entity_id
_entity_poly.type
_entity_poly.pdbx_seq_one_letter_code
_entity_poly.pdbx_strand_id
1 'polypeptide(L)'
;FIFEIKWDGIRALISLEDDQITIKSRNQNDITKQFPELQIGPKAFRATNGLFDAEIVCLDQQGKPMFKKVINRLMSTGATNIEKLSRTNPIHCYVFDCLYLDGRSLVNEPLMKRKEWLKDTIRSETPYRLSEHVEDGNSLFNAAKLHALEGIMAKRRDSKYLPGKRNDLWIKIKVRQTAECFIVGFTQGKGNRDQTFGALHIAEKTDKGFVYRGKVGTGFNDKMIKEVLKVLKLVKVVRRPAVTGNLLDEKISTWLEASVAVEVSYAQLTGDKMFREPVFVRLRQDIMA
;
A
#
# COMPACT_ATOMS: atom_id res chain seq x y z
N PHE A 1 14.42 -12.13 -12.38
CA PHE A 1 13.33 -11.22 -12.06
C PHE A 1 13.34 -10.02 -12.99
N ILE A 2 12.17 -9.40 -13.15
CA ILE A 2 11.99 -8.03 -13.62
C ILE A 2 11.38 -7.22 -12.47
N PHE A 3 11.53 -5.91 -12.52
CA PHE A 3 11.08 -5.02 -11.45
C PHE A 3 10.18 -3.92 -12.01
N GLU A 4 9.05 -3.69 -11.33
CA GLU A 4 8.06 -2.67 -11.69
C GLU A 4 7.78 -1.77 -10.48
N ILE A 5 7.32 -0.55 -10.71
CA ILE A 5 6.79 0.29 -9.63
C ILE A 5 5.59 -0.40 -8.98
N LYS A 6 5.58 -0.44 -7.67
CA LYS A 6 4.39 -0.84 -6.91
C LYS A 6 3.47 0.37 -6.75
N TRP A 7 2.50 0.46 -7.64
CA TRP A 7 1.51 1.52 -7.61
C TRP A 7 0.61 1.42 -6.37
N ASP A 8 0.33 2.55 -5.71
CA ASP A 8 -0.60 2.63 -4.57
C ASP A 8 -1.97 3.08 -5.06
N GLY A 9 -2.80 2.13 -5.48
CA GLY A 9 -4.08 2.37 -6.12
C GLY A 9 -5.11 1.29 -5.82
N ILE A 10 -5.96 1.01 -6.80
CA ILE A 10 -6.98 -0.04 -6.77
C ILE A 10 -6.70 -1.04 -7.87
N ARG A 11 -6.40 -2.28 -7.48
CA ARG A 11 -6.26 -3.37 -8.46
C ARG A 11 -7.60 -3.68 -9.11
N ALA A 12 -7.59 -3.77 -10.42
CA ALA A 12 -8.75 -4.04 -11.23
C ALA A 12 -8.43 -5.04 -12.34
N LEU A 13 -9.41 -5.89 -12.65
CA LEU A 13 -9.45 -6.67 -13.88
C LEU A 13 -10.25 -5.88 -14.91
N ILE A 14 -9.64 -5.67 -16.07
CA ILE A 14 -10.23 -4.97 -17.22
C ILE A 14 -10.59 -6.02 -18.25
N SER A 15 -11.88 -6.21 -18.50
CA SER A 15 -12.39 -7.06 -19.60
C SER A 15 -12.77 -6.17 -20.79
N LEU A 16 -12.26 -6.53 -21.94
CA LEU A 16 -12.67 -5.99 -23.23
C LEU A 16 -13.42 -7.08 -23.99
N GLU A 17 -14.68 -6.83 -24.36
CA GLU A 17 -15.53 -7.73 -25.13
C GLU A 17 -16.31 -6.91 -26.16
N ASP A 18 -16.09 -7.16 -27.43
CA ASP A 18 -16.77 -6.46 -28.53
C ASP A 18 -16.85 -4.94 -28.32
N ASP A 19 -15.69 -4.32 -28.10
CA ASP A 19 -15.54 -2.88 -27.85
C ASP A 19 -16.07 -2.36 -26.51
N GLN A 20 -16.69 -3.21 -25.70
CA GLN A 20 -17.18 -2.85 -24.37
C GLN A 20 -16.14 -3.15 -23.30
N ILE A 21 -15.94 -2.21 -22.39
CA ILE A 21 -15.05 -2.40 -21.23
C ILE A 21 -15.86 -2.60 -19.96
N THR A 22 -15.55 -3.68 -19.26
CA THR A 22 -16.03 -3.95 -17.90
C THR A 22 -14.84 -3.93 -16.95
N ILE A 23 -14.99 -3.27 -15.80
CA ILE A 23 -13.96 -3.13 -14.79
C ILE A 23 -14.42 -3.79 -13.50
N LYS A 24 -13.70 -4.82 -13.05
CA LYS A 24 -13.98 -5.50 -11.79
C LYS A 24 -12.87 -5.25 -10.76
N SER A 25 -13.27 -4.88 -9.55
CA SER A 25 -12.36 -4.73 -8.43
C SER A 25 -11.78 -6.09 -7.99
N ARG A 26 -10.79 -6.06 -7.08
CA ARG A 26 -10.22 -7.28 -6.48
C ARG A 26 -11.29 -8.22 -5.88
N ASN A 27 -12.38 -7.67 -5.37
CA ASN A 27 -13.48 -8.43 -4.76
C ASN A 27 -14.57 -8.79 -5.77
N GLN A 28 -14.29 -8.70 -7.08
CA GLN A 28 -15.20 -8.98 -8.20
C GLN A 28 -16.42 -8.05 -8.30
N ASN A 29 -16.42 -6.93 -7.56
CA ASN A 29 -17.47 -5.93 -7.73
C ASN A 29 -17.27 -5.18 -9.03
N ASP A 30 -18.37 -4.96 -9.78
CA ASP A 30 -18.36 -4.10 -10.96
C ASP A 30 -18.20 -2.64 -10.54
N ILE A 31 -17.14 -2.02 -11.01
CA ILE A 31 -16.77 -0.63 -10.77
C ILE A 31 -16.66 0.19 -12.05
N THR A 32 -17.21 -0.30 -13.13
CA THR A 32 -17.13 0.31 -14.49
C THR A 32 -17.65 1.74 -14.48
N LYS A 33 -18.80 1.96 -13.85
CA LYS A 33 -19.46 3.27 -13.81
C LYS A 33 -18.64 4.36 -13.09
N GLN A 34 -17.78 3.99 -12.14
CA GLN A 34 -16.95 4.91 -11.40
C GLN A 34 -15.79 5.50 -12.22
N PHE A 35 -15.47 4.86 -13.36
CA PHE A 35 -14.33 5.22 -14.21
C PHE A 35 -14.73 5.39 -15.67
N PRO A 36 -15.60 6.36 -16.01
CA PRO A 36 -16.11 6.55 -17.38
C PRO A 36 -15.00 6.84 -18.38
N GLU A 37 -13.90 7.46 -17.98
CA GLU A 37 -12.73 7.73 -18.81
C GLU A 37 -11.99 6.48 -19.30
N LEU A 38 -12.22 5.34 -18.67
CA LEU A 38 -11.67 4.05 -19.09
C LEU A 38 -12.54 3.32 -20.11
N GLN A 39 -13.78 3.77 -20.35
CA GLN A 39 -14.72 3.12 -21.26
C GLN A 39 -14.50 3.55 -22.72
N ILE A 40 -13.27 3.38 -23.22
CA ILE A 40 -12.86 3.85 -24.55
C ILE A 40 -12.48 2.71 -25.51
N GLY A 41 -12.69 1.45 -25.11
CA GLY A 41 -12.55 0.23 -25.93
C GLY A 41 -11.45 0.27 -26.98
N PRO A 42 -11.81 0.33 -28.28
CA PRO A 42 -10.83 0.26 -29.39
C PRO A 42 -9.81 1.40 -29.42
N LYS A 43 -10.12 2.52 -28.76
CA LYS A 43 -9.13 3.62 -28.63
C LYS A 43 -8.01 3.26 -27.67
N ALA A 44 -8.24 2.34 -26.75
CA ALA A 44 -7.25 1.92 -25.75
C ALA A 44 -6.42 0.71 -26.18
N PHE A 45 -7.04 -0.23 -26.89
CA PHE A 45 -6.43 -1.54 -27.18
C PHE A 45 -6.47 -1.87 -28.68
N ARG A 46 -5.43 -2.58 -29.15
CA ARG A 46 -5.37 -3.20 -30.48
C ARG A 46 -5.83 -4.67 -30.41
N ALA A 47 -7.01 -4.88 -29.85
CA ALA A 47 -7.62 -6.20 -29.69
C ALA A 47 -9.14 -6.04 -29.71
N THR A 48 -9.86 -7.09 -30.06
CA THR A 48 -11.32 -7.16 -29.98
C THR A 48 -11.78 -7.69 -28.62
N ASN A 49 -11.05 -8.67 -28.10
CA ASN A 49 -11.35 -9.29 -26.81
C ASN A 49 -10.09 -9.39 -25.96
N GLY A 50 -10.18 -9.05 -24.68
CA GLY A 50 -9.03 -9.08 -23.79
C GLY A 50 -9.38 -9.12 -22.30
N LEU A 51 -8.49 -9.70 -21.50
CA LEU A 51 -8.56 -9.63 -20.03
C LEU A 51 -7.20 -9.19 -19.51
N PHE A 52 -7.19 -8.06 -18.81
CA PHE A 52 -6.00 -7.41 -18.34
C PHE A 52 -6.03 -7.21 -16.83
N ASP A 53 -4.88 -7.31 -16.18
CA ASP A 53 -4.71 -7.01 -14.74
C ASP A 53 -4.00 -5.66 -14.60
N ALA A 54 -4.58 -4.76 -13.84
CA ALA A 54 -4.15 -3.38 -13.78
C ALA A 54 -4.27 -2.79 -12.37
N GLU A 55 -3.58 -1.66 -12.15
CA GLU A 55 -3.76 -0.80 -10.99
C GLU A 55 -4.29 0.56 -11.44
N ILE A 56 -5.44 0.98 -10.91
CA ILE A 56 -6.04 2.29 -11.17
C ILE A 56 -5.53 3.26 -10.09
N VAL A 57 -4.94 4.36 -10.52
CA VAL A 57 -4.36 5.36 -9.62
C VAL A 57 -4.78 6.78 -10.00
N CYS A 58 -4.91 7.67 -9.00
CA CYS A 58 -4.86 9.11 -9.20
C CYS A 58 -3.45 9.59 -8.89
N LEU A 59 -2.89 10.45 -9.72
CA LEU A 59 -1.57 11.03 -9.50
C LEU A 59 -1.70 12.50 -9.11
N ASP A 60 -0.73 13.02 -8.34
CA ASP A 60 -0.54 14.45 -8.15
C ASP A 60 0.26 15.06 -9.31
N GLN A 61 0.53 16.36 -9.23
CA GLN A 61 1.30 17.10 -10.25
C GLN A 61 2.75 16.61 -10.39
N GLN A 62 3.30 15.94 -9.38
CA GLN A 62 4.63 15.36 -9.37
C GLN A 62 4.64 13.86 -9.79
N GLY A 63 3.48 13.32 -10.17
CA GLY A 63 3.34 11.92 -10.57
C GLY A 63 3.25 10.93 -9.41
N LYS A 64 3.06 11.39 -8.18
CA LYS A 64 2.94 10.55 -7.00
C LYS A 64 1.49 10.04 -6.83
N PRO A 65 1.30 8.74 -6.52
CA PRO A 65 -0.03 8.17 -6.27
C PRO A 65 -0.73 8.80 -5.07
N MET A 66 -1.99 9.17 -5.26
CA MET A 66 -2.88 9.77 -4.28
C MET A 66 -4.00 8.78 -3.91
N PHE A 67 -3.69 7.75 -3.11
CA PHE A 67 -4.62 6.66 -2.76
C PHE A 67 -5.99 7.16 -2.27
N LYS A 68 -6.02 8.21 -1.44
CA LYS A 68 -7.28 8.80 -0.95
C LYS A 68 -8.17 9.31 -2.09
N LYS A 69 -7.58 9.87 -3.15
CA LYS A 69 -8.33 10.36 -4.32
C LYS A 69 -8.94 9.20 -5.11
N VAL A 70 -8.20 8.12 -5.34
CA VAL A 70 -8.74 6.96 -6.07
C VAL A 70 -9.82 6.24 -5.27
N ILE A 71 -9.72 6.17 -3.94
CA ILE A 71 -10.80 5.65 -3.09
C ILE A 71 -12.04 6.54 -3.15
N ASN A 72 -11.90 7.87 -3.15
CA ASN A 72 -13.03 8.78 -3.33
C ASN A 72 -13.74 8.56 -4.68
N ARG A 73 -12.97 8.28 -5.75
CA ARG A 73 -13.52 7.90 -7.06
C ARG A 73 -14.31 6.59 -6.97
N LEU A 74 -13.72 5.56 -6.38
CA LEU A 74 -14.34 4.24 -6.21
C LEU A 74 -15.67 4.33 -5.44
N MET A 75 -15.72 5.14 -4.39
CA MET A 75 -16.89 5.27 -3.52
C MET A 75 -17.93 6.28 -4.03
N SER A 76 -17.65 6.94 -5.16
CA SER A 76 -18.58 7.93 -5.71
C SER A 76 -19.84 7.28 -6.27
N THR A 77 -20.97 7.91 -5.99
CA THR A 77 -22.30 7.54 -6.49
C THR A 77 -22.95 8.74 -7.18
N GLY A 78 -23.90 8.46 -8.08
CA GLY A 78 -24.57 9.49 -8.87
C GLY A 78 -23.74 9.97 -10.08
N ALA A 79 -24.36 9.98 -11.27
CA ALA A 79 -23.68 10.30 -12.54
C ALA A 79 -22.97 11.66 -12.53
N THR A 80 -23.61 12.70 -12.01
CA THR A 80 -23.06 14.07 -11.94
C THR A 80 -21.80 14.12 -11.08
N ASN A 81 -21.78 13.42 -9.93
CA ASN A 81 -20.61 13.40 -9.06
C ASN A 81 -19.46 12.60 -9.68
N ILE A 82 -19.76 11.46 -10.30
CA ILE A 82 -18.77 10.64 -11.01
C ILE A 82 -18.12 11.47 -12.14
N GLU A 83 -18.92 12.14 -12.95
CA GLU A 83 -18.41 13.01 -14.03
C GLU A 83 -17.56 14.17 -13.49
N LYS A 84 -18.00 14.86 -12.45
CA LYS A 84 -17.22 15.90 -11.80
C LYS A 84 -15.86 15.36 -11.33
N LEU A 85 -15.85 14.23 -10.64
CA LEU A 85 -14.62 13.62 -10.11
C LEU A 85 -13.71 13.08 -11.22
N SER A 86 -14.23 12.61 -12.34
CA SER A 86 -13.39 12.18 -13.47
C SER A 86 -12.55 13.33 -14.03
N ARG A 87 -13.09 14.56 -14.00
CA ARG A 87 -12.38 15.77 -14.44
C ARG A 87 -11.42 16.34 -13.38
N THR A 88 -11.83 16.33 -12.09
CA THR A 88 -11.03 16.94 -11.01
C THR A 88 -9.97 16.03 -10.41
N ASN A 89 -10.17 14.72 -10.50
CA ASN A 89 -9.26 13.69 -10.04
C ASN A 89 -9.07 12.63 -11.15
N PRO A 90 -8.45 12.99 -12.27
CA PRO A 90 -8.24 12.08 -13.37
C PRO A 90 -7.42 10.87 -12.92
N ILE A 91 -7.69 9.72 -13.55
CA ILE A 91 -7.00 8.48 -13.22
C ILE A 91 -6.07 8.05 -14.35
N HIS A 92 -5.11 7.20 -13.97
CA HIS A 92 -4.30 6.38 -14.87
C HIS A 92 -4.52 4.92 -14.52
N CYS A 93 -4.62 4.06 -15.53
CA CYS A 93 -4.75 2.63 -15.37
C CYS A 93 -3.45 1.96 -15.83
N TYR A 94 -2.58 1.60 -14.88
CA TYR A 94 -1.31 0.92 -15.17
C TYR A 94 -1.56 -0.57 -15.33
N VAL A 95 -1.55 -1.01 -16.57
CA VAL A 95 -1.76 -2.42 -16.94
C VAL A 95 -0.43 -3.15 -16.80
N PHE A 96 -0.40 -4.16 -15.96
CA PHE A 96 0.84 -4.89 -15.66
C PHE A 96 0.83 -6.35 -16.12
N ASP A 97 -0.32 -6.88 -16.55
CA ASP A 97 -0.41 -8.24 -17.11
C ASP A 97 -1.55 -8.37 -18.14
N CYS A 98 -1.40 -9.33 -19.07
CA CYS A 98 -2.40 -9.74 -20.05
C CYS A 98 -2.71 -11.22 -19.85
N LEU A 99 -3.98 -11.55 -19.59
CA LEU A 99 -4.39 -12.90 -19.20
C LEU A 99 -5.13 -13.63 -20.31
N TYR A 100 -5.76 -12.88 -21.21
CA TYR A 100 -6.48 -13.37 -22.37
C TYR A 100 -6.44 -12.34 -23.48
N LEU A 101 -6.30 -12.76 -24.72
CA LEU A 101 -6.27 -11.90 -25.88
C LEU A 101 -6.82 -12.64 -27.11
N ASP A 102 -7.87 -12.09 -27.75
CA ASP A 102 -8.44 -12.52 -29.02
C ASP A 102 -8.56 -14.05 -29.17
N GLY A 103 -9.26 -14.70 -28.25
CA GLY A 103 -9.50 -16.14 -28.27
C GLY A 103 -8.42 -17.00 -27.57
N ARG A 104 -7.29 -16.40 -27.15
CA ARG A 104 -6.19 -17.14 -26.55
C ARG A 104 -5.99 -16.82 -25.06
N SER A 105 -6.03 -17.86 -24.23
CA SER A 105 -5.65 -17.75 -22.81
C SER A 105 -4.13 -17.68 -22.66
N LEU A 106 -3.65 -16.67 -21.91
CA LEU A 106 -2.23 -16.41 -21.70
C LEU A 106 -1.75 -16.78 -20.29
N VAL A 107 -2.60 -17.24 -19.40
CA VAL A 107 -2.27 -17.50 -17.98
C VAL A 107 -1.13 -18.52 -17.80
N ASN A 108 -0.96 -19.44 -18.77
CA ASN A 108 0.10 -20.44 -18.75
C ASN A 108 1.39 -19.98 -19.46
N GLU A 109 1.38 -18.85 -20.15
CA GLU A 109 2.56 -18.31 -20.80
C GLU A 109 3.49 -17.66 -19.77
N PRO A 110 4.82 -17.65 -20.00
CA PRO A 110 5.77 -16.90 -19.20
C PRO A 110 5.41 -15.41 -19.11
N LEU A 111 5.68 -14.76 -17.97
CA LEU A 111 5.38 -13.34 -17.76
C LEU A 111 5.94 -12.44 -18.88
N MET A 112 7.20 -12.68 -19.31
CA MET A 112 7.81 -11.84 -20.36
C MET A 112 7.03 -11.92 -21.67
N LYS A 113 6.52 -13.11 -22.02
CA LYS A 113 5.68 -13.30 -23.20
C LYS A 113 4.36 -12.52 -23.10
N ARG A 114 3.71 -12.59 -21.94
CA ARG A 114 2.49 -11.82 -21.66
C ARG A 114 2.71 -10.32 -21.73
N LYS A 115 3.89 -9.84 -21.29
CA LYS A 115 4.27 -8.41 -21.38
C LYS A 115 4.56 -7.95 -22.80
N GLU A 116 5.17 -8.79 -23.65
CA GLU A 116 5.35 -8.49 -25.08
C GLU A 116 3.97 -8.26 -25.72
N TRP A 117 3.03 -9.16 -25.53
CA TRP A 117 1.68 -9.00 -26.08
C TRP A 117 0.95 -7.80 -25.51
N LEU A 118 1.08 -7.55 -24.21
CA LEU A 118 0.50 -6.39 -23.56
C LEU A 118 1.02 -5.08 -24.19
N LYS A 119 2.33 -4.98 -24.41
CA LYS A 119 2.98 -3.81 -25.02
C LYS A 119 2.44 -3.55 -26.42
N ASP A 120 2.27 -4.60 -27.23
CA ASP A 120 1.76 -4.46 -28.60
C ASP A 120 0.26 -4.11 -28.62
N THR A 121 -0.48 -4.45 -27.57
CA THR A 121 -1.93 -4.27 -27.48
C THR A 121 -2.31 -2.88 -26.98
N ILE A 122 -1.62 -2.30 -26.02
CA ILE A 122 -1.97 -0.99 -25.46
C ILE A 122 -1.62 0.12 -26.44
N ARG A 123 -2.57 1.04 -26.70
CA ARG A 123 -2.34 2.24 -27.49
C ARG A 123 -1.79 3.37 -26.61
N SER A 124 -0.89 4.16 -27.17
CA SER A 124 -0.41 5.41 -26.54
C SER A 124 -1.54 6.46 -26.42
N GLU A 125 -1.28 7.48 -25.59
CA GLU A 125 -2.16 8.66 -25.43
C GLU A 125 -3.56 8.37 -24.87
N THR A 126 -3.70 7.31 -24.08
CA THR A 126 -4.93 6.95 -23.41
C THR A 126 -4.72 6.94 -21.88
N PRO A 127 -5.80 6.87 -21.06
CA PRO A 127 -5.65 6.64 -19.61
C PRO A 127 -5.01 5.30 -19.27
N TYR A 128 -5.02 4.32 -20.18
CA TYR A 128 -4.31 3.05 -20.02
C TYR A 128 -2.83 3.23 -20.31
N ARG A 129 -2.01 2.73 -19.45
CA ARG A 129 -0.55 2.80 -19.55
C ARG A 129 0.07 1.45 -19.26
N LEU A 130 1.09 1.08 -20.02
CA LEU A 130 1.88 -0.09 -19.68
C LEU A 130 2.60 0.15 -18.35
N SER A 131 2.51 -0.80 -17.43
CA SER A 131 3.42 -0.84 -16.27
C SER A 131 4.77 -1.31 -16.77
N GLU A 132 5.66 -0.35 -17.00
CA GLU A 132 7.01 -0.61 -17.50
C GLU A 132 7.83 -1.37 -16.46
N HIS A 133 8.81 -2.15 -16.93
CA HIS A 133 9.72 -2.89 -16.08
C HIS A 133 11.18 -2.61 -16.41
N VAL A 134 12.03 -2.82 -15.43
CA VAL A 134 13.49 -2.76 -15.55
C VAL A 134 14.14 -4.03 -15.02
N GLU A 135 15.40 -4.26 -15.36
CA GLU A 135 16.18 -5.39 -14.87
C GLU A 135 16.97 -5.06 -13.59
N ASP A 136 17.29 -3.79 -13.37
CA ASP A 136 17.97 -3.32 -12.15
C ASP A 136 16.97 -2.89 -11.09
N GLY A 137 16.68 -3.85 -10.18
CA GLY A 137 15.78 -3.61 -9.05
C GLY A 137 16.34 -2.65 -8.01
N ASN A 138 17.66 -2.57 -7.86
CA ASN A 138 18.27 -1.68 -6.87
C ASN A 138 18.11 -0.21 -7.28
N SER A 139 18.40 0.12 -8.53
CA SER A 139 18.19 1.47 -9.08
C SER A 139 16.71 1.85 -9.03
N LEU A 140 15.80 0.95 -9.39
CA LEU A 140 14.36 1.23 -9.31
C LEU A 140 13.90 1.43 -7.86
N PHE A 141 14.39 0.64 -6.91
CA PHE A 141 14.05 0.78 -5.50
C PHE A 141 14.55 2.12 -4.92
N ASN A 142 15.75 2.53 -5.27
CA ASN A 142 16.30 3.82 -4.86
C ASN A 142 15.49 4.99 -5.46
N ALA A 143 15.09 4.89 -6.72
CA ALA A 143 14.21 5.86 -7.36
C ALA A 143 12.83 5.89 -6.66
N ALA A 144 12.24 4.73 -6.36
CA ALA A 144 10.98 4.65 -5.63
C ALA A 144 11.08 5.30 -4.24
N LYS A 145 12.21 5.13 -3.53
CA LYS A 145 12.49 5.78 -2.25
C LYS A 145 12.61 7.30 -2.39
N LEU A 146 13.35 7.77 -3.39
CA LEU A 146 13.54 9.20 -3.66
C LEU A 146 12.23 9.92 -3.96
N HIS A 147 11.36 9.28 -4.74
CA HIS A 147 10.05 9.83 -5.11
C HIS A 147 8.93 9.49 -4.10
N ALA A 148 9.27 8.92 -2.94
CA ALA A 148 8.33 8.53 -1.88
C ALA A 148 7.17 7.66 -2.41
N LEU A 149 7.45 6.73 -3.32
CA LEU A 149 6.53 5.71 -3.81
C LEU A 149 6.40 4.55 -2.80
N GLU A 150 5.38 3.72 -2.93
CA GLU A 150 5.12 2.61 -1.99
C GLU A 150 6.24 1.55 -2.02
N GLY A 151 6.91 1.37 -3.16
CA GLY A 151 7.96 0.38 -3.37
C GLY A 151 8.00 -0.14 -4.79
N ILE A 152 8.51 -1.36 -4.93
CA ILE A 152 8.59 -2.06 -6.20
C ILE A 152 8.02 -3.48 -6.11
N MET A 153 7.69 -4.06 -7.25
CA MET A 153 7.32 -5.45 -7.43
C MET A 153 8.46 -6.18 -8.15
N ALA A 154 9.03 -7.21 -7.52
CA ALA A 154 9.93 -8.14 -8.19
C ALA A 154 9.10 -9.31 -8.74
N LYS A 155 9.16 -9.57 -10.04
CA LYS A 155 8.37 -10.61 -10.71
C LYS A 155 9.30 -11.57 -11.45
N ARG A 156 9.10 -12.87 -11.26
CA ARG A 156 9.86 -13.90 -12.01
C ARG A 156 9.49 -13.84 -13.49
N ARG A 157 10.51 -13.77 -14.35
CA ARG A 157 10.37 -13.60 -15.82
C ARG A 157 9.59 -14.75 -16.49
N ASP A 158 9.80 -15.96 -15.99
CA ASP A 158 9.22 -17.21 -16.51
C ASP A 158 7.92 -17.60 -15.78
N SER A 159 7.41 -16.76 -14.86
CA SER A 159 6.24 -17.10 -14.05
C SER A 159 4.96 -17.17 -14.87
N LYS A 160 4.18 -18.22 -14.63
CA LYS A 160 2.78 -18.29 -15.04
C LYS A 160 1.94 -17.37 -14.16
N TYR A 161 0.77 -17.00 -14.64
CA TYR A 161 -0.21 -16.28 -13.82
C TYR A 161 -1.02 -17.26 -12.97
N LEU A 162 -1.04 -17.10 -11.66
CA LEU A 162 -1.72 -17.97 -10.69
C LEU A 162 -2.88 -17.22 -10.02
N PRO A 163 -4.10 -17.31 -10.55
CA PRO A 163 -5.25 -16.59 -10.00
C PRO A 163 -5.51 -16.97 -8.54
N GLY A 164 -5.74 -15.97 -7.69
CA GLY A 164 -6.14 -16.16 -6.29
C GLY A 164 -5.08 -16.74 -5.35
N LYS A 165 -3.92 -17.15 -5.85
CA LYS A 165 -2.86 -17.77 -5.03
C LYS A 165 -1.83 -16.73 -4.57
N ARG A 166 -1.40 -16.84 -3.31
CA ARG A 166 -0.19 -16.18 -2.82
C ARG A 166 1.00 -17.08 -3.09
N ASN A 167 2.03 -16.54 -3.70
CA ASN A 167 3.26 -17.26 -4.02
C ASN A 167 4.45 -16.28 -4.00
N ASP A 168 5.65 -16.79 -4.14
CA ASP A 168 6.92 -16.05 -4.19
C ASP A 168 7.37 -15.67 -5.61
N LEU A 169 6.53 -15.91 -6.62
CA LEU A 169 6.83 -15.52 -8.00
C LEU A 169 6.73 -14.00 -8.21
N TRP A 170 5.91 -13.34 -7.42
CA TRP A 170 5.72 -11.89 -7.39
C TRP A 170 5.89 -11.35 -5.97
N ILE A 171 7.02 -10.72 -5.72
CA ILE A 171 7.44 -10.25 -4.40
C ILE A 171 7.24 -8.73 -4.29
N LYS A 172 6.58 -8.29 -3.23
CA LYS A 172 6.41 -6.87 -2.91
C LYS A 172 7.60 -6.40 -2.07
N ILE A 173 8.35 -5.45 -2.58
CA ILE A 173 9.48 -4.82 -1.88
C ILE A 173 9.06 -3.39 -1.55
N LYS A 174 8.60 -3.17 -0.31
CA LYS A 174 8.07 -1.86 0.12
C LYS A 174 9.20 -0.94 0.57
N VAL A 175 9.12 0.33 0.16
CA VAL A 175 9.91 1.41 0.77
C VAL A 175 9.35 1.65 2.16
N ARG A 176 10.22 1.58 3.17
CA ARG A 176 9.87 1.86 4.55
C ARG A 176 10.79 2.92 5.12
N GLN A 177 10.22 3.78 5.94
CA GLN A 177 10.95 4.76 6.73
C GLN A 177 11.14 4.21 8.14
N THR A 178 12.10 4.73 8.88
CA THR A 178 12.28 4.47 10.31
C THR A 178 12.18 5.78 11.08
N ALA A 179 11.63 5.70 12.27
CA ALA A 179 11.62 6.81 13.22
C ALA A 179 11.99 6.34 14.62
N GLU A 180 12.63 7.22 15.36
CA GLU A 180 12.83 7.07 16.79
C GLU A 180 11.58 7.57 17.50
N CYS A 181 10.98 6.69 18.29
CA CYS A 181 9.76 6.95 19.01
C CYS A 181 9.93 6.60 20.48
N PHE A 182 9.01 7.07 21.30
CA PHE A 182 8.92 6.73 22.71
C PHE A 182 7.63 5.95 22.96
N ILE A 183 7.70 4.92 23.79
CA ILE A 183 6.51 4.21 24.25
C ILE A 183 5.79 5.12 25.24
N VAL A 184 4.51 5.39 24.94
CA VAL A 184 3.64 6.24 25.78
C VAL A 184 2.43 5.48 26.33
N GLY A 185 2.36 4.18 26.07
CA GLY A 185 1.32 3.30 26.59
C GLY A 185 1.26 1.97 25.87
N PHE A 186 0.34 1.13 26.27
CA PHE A 186 0.09 -0.16 25.62
C PHE A 186 -1.37 -0.61 25.83
N THR A 187 -1.87 -1.45 24.93
CA THR A 187 -3.11 -2.18 25.09
C THR A 187 -2.82 -3.56 25.68
N GLN A 188 -3.76 -4.10 26.46
CA GLN A 188 -3.67 -5.49 26.92
C GLN A 188 -3.66 -6.47 25.75
N GLY A 189 -2.86 -7.52 25.84
CA GLY A 189 -2.85 -8.62 24.88
C GLY A 189 -4.14 -9.44 24.92
N LYS A 190 -4.36 -10.24 23.88
CA LYS A 190 -5.50 -11.17 23.78
C LYS A 190 -5.02 -12.54 23.28
N GLY A 191 -5.73 -13.60 23.65
CA GLY A 191 -5.38 -14.97 23.26
C GLY A 191 -3.97 -15.35 23.73
N ASN A 192 -3.11 -15.80 22.84
CA ASN A 192 -1.73 -16.22 23.18
C ASN A 192 -0.85 -15.10 23.78
N ARG A 193 -1.34 -13.84 23.83
CA ARG A 193 -0.67 -12.67 24.38
C ARG A 193 -1.38 -12.07 25.58
N ASP A 194 -2.32 -12.76 26.21
CA ASP A 194 -3.10 -12.27 27.34
C ASP A 194 -2.23 -11.83 28.54
N GLN A 195 -1.08 -12.49 28.75
CA GLN A 195 -0.10 -12.18 29.78
C GLN A 195 0.89 -11.06 29.37
N THR A 196 0.70 -10.45 28.19
CA THR A 196 1.61 -9.46 27.61
C THR A 196 0.83 -8.25 27.10
N PHE A 197 1.44 -7.45 26.24
CA PHE A 197 0.76 -6.35 25.55
C PHE A 197 0.25 -6.78 24.16
N GLY A 198 -0.85 -6.17 23.71
CA GLY A 198 -1.37 -6.32 22.35
C GLY A 198 -0.65 -5.43 21.35
N ALA A 199 -0.58 -4.13 21.66
CA ALA A 199 0.14 -3.13 20.88
C ALA A 199 0.72 -2.06 21.79
N LEU A 200 1.84 -1.47 21.38
CA LEU A 200 2.46 -0.31 22.04
C LEU A 200 1.92 0.97 21.42
N HIS A 201 1.54 1.94 22.22
CA HIS A 201 1.31 3.32 21.80
C HIS A 201 2.65 4.04 21.71
N ILE A 202 2.86 4.73 20.59
CA ILE A 202 4.14 5.38 20.30
C ILE A 202 3.95 6.86 19.98
N ALA A 203 4.93 7.67 20.40
CA ALA A 203 5.02 9.08 20.09
C ALA A 203 6.44 9.44 19.63
N GLU A 204 6.54 10.34 18.67
CA GLU A 204 7.80 10.88 18.17
C GLU A 204 8.12 12.16 18.91
N LYS A 205 9.38 12.34 19.31
CA LYS A 205 9.87 13.57 19.96
C LYS A 205 10.16 14.62 18.89
N THR A 206 9.59 15.80 19.06
CA THR A 206 9.79 16.96 18.18
C THR A 206 10.21 18.16 19.02
N ASP A 207 10.60 19.26 18.38
CA ASP A 207 10.95 20.53 19.09
C ASP A 207 9.78 21.10 19.92
N LYS A 208 8.53 20.70 19.58
CA LYS A 208 7.30 21.13 20.27
C LYS A 208 6.79 20.11 21.30
N GLY A 209 7.60 19.09 21.63
CA GLY A 209 7.20 17.99 22.51
C GLY A 209 6.86 16.70 21.76
N PHE A 210 6.15 15.80 22.41
CA PHE A 210 5.82 14.50 21.84
C PHE A 210 4.55 14.56 20.98
N VAL A 211 4.63 13.97 19.78
CA VAL A 211 3.50 13.84 18.84
C VAL A 211 3.11 12.37 18.74
N TYR A 212 1.87 12.05 19.07
CA TYR A 212 1.34 10.70 18.97
C TYR A 212 1.34 10.19 17.54
N ARG A 213 1.88 8.96 17.32
CA ARG A 213 2.04 8.35 16.00
C ARG A 213 1.22 7.08 15.79
N GLY A 214 0.38 6.73 16.76
CA GLY A 214 -0.48 5.55 16.66
C GLY A 214 0.02 4.37 17.48
N LYS A 215 -0.31 3.15 17.02
CA LYS A 215 0.00 1.90 17.72
C LYS A 215 0.85 0.97 16.86
N VAL A 216 1.80 0.27 17.47
CA VAL A 216 2.59 -0.79 16.84
C VAL A 216 2.31 -2.14 17.54
N GLY A 217 1.78 -3.11 16.79
CA GLY A 217 1.42 -4.45 17.30
C GLY A 217 2.14 -5.60 16.59
N THR A 218 3.03 -5.28 15.64
CA THR A 218 3.78 -6.25 14.81
C THR A 218 5.28 -5.98 14.87
N GLY A 219 6.10 -6.95 14.43
CA GLY A 219 7.56 -6.86 14.44
C GLY A 219 8.21 -7.42 15.70
N PHE A 220 7.43 -8.01 16.60
CA PHE A 220 7.93 -8.64 17.83
C PHE A 220 8.14 -10.13 17.64
N ASN A 221 9.26 -10.63 18.16
CA ASN A 221 9.45 -12.03 18.50
C ASN A 221 9.36 -12.22 20.02
N ASP A 222 9.34 -13.45 20.49
CA ASP A 222 9.16 -13.76 21.94
C ASP A 222 10.25 -13.15 22.82
N LYS A 223 11.49 -13.06 22.33
CA LYS A 223 12.59 -12.43 23.04
C LYS A 223 12.33 -10.92 23.19
N MET A 224 11.98 -10.25 22.12
CA MET A 224 11.65 -8.83 22.12
C MET A 224 10.46 -8.51 23.02
N ILE A 225 9.41 -9.34 23.02
CA ILE A 225 8.26 -9.17 23.91
C ILE A 225 8.70 -9.20 25.37
N LYS A 226 9.53 -10.18 25.76
CA LYS A 226 10.06 -10.29 27.14
C LYS A 226 10.93 -9.09 27.51
N GLU A 227 11.77 -8.61 26.62
CA GLU A 227 12.61 -7.43 26.84
C GLU A 227 11.77 -6.16 27.03
N VAL A 228 10.79 -5.93 26.14
CA VAL A 228 9.87 -4.79 26.24
C VAL A 228 9.07 -4.86 27.55
N LEU A 229 8.51 -6.02 27.92
CA LEU A 229 7.79 -6.18 29.20
C LEU A 229 8.62 -5.85 30.43
N LYS A 230 9.92 -6.23 30.44
CA LYS A 230 10.82 -5.90 31.56
C LYS A 230 10.96 -4.38 31.70
N VAL A 231 11.10 -3.67 30.59
CA VAL A 231 11.28 -2.22 30.59
C VAL A 231 9.96 -1.52 30.97
N LEU A 232 8.80 -1.96 30.41
CA LEU A 232 7.51 -1.35 30.70
C LEU A 232 7.15 -1.39 32.19
N LYS A 233 7.54 -2.45 32.92
CA LYS A 233 7.32 -2.58 34.36
C LYS A 233 8.04 -1.53 35.22
N LEU A 234 9.08 -0.91 34.66
CA LEU A 234 9.89 0.12 35.36
C LEU A 234 9.40 1.54 35.02
N VAL A 235 8.51 1.69 34.06
CA VAL A 235 8.03 3.01 33.62
C VAL A 235 6.83 3.43 34.46
N LYS A 236 6.81 4.71 34.82
CA LYS A 236 5.71 5.30 35.57
C LYS A 236 4.42 5.30 34.78
N VAL A 237 3.37 4.75 35.38
CA VAL A 237 2.00 4.82 34.87
C VAL A 237 1.45 6.21 35.10
N VAL A 238 0.82 6.78 34.08
CA VAL A 238 0.19 8.12 34.13
C VAL A 238 -1.28 8.02 33.71
N ARG A 239 -2.10 8.96 34.14
CA ARG A 239 -3.51 9.01 33.74
C ARG A 239 -3.66 9.30 32.23
N ARG A 240 -2.79 10.17 31.70
CA ARG A 240 -2.74 10.54 30.28
C ARG A 240 -1.30 10.91 29.91
N PRO A 241 -0.80 10.45 28.76
CA PRO A 241 0.55 10.82 28.33
C PRO A 241 0.61 12.30 27.87
N ALA A 242 1.75 12.94 28.08
CA ALA A 242 2.01 14.30 27.63
C ALA A 242 2.35 14.34 26.13
N VAL A 243 1.36 14.08 25.28
CA VAL A 243 1.50 14.04 23.81
C VAL A 243 0.43 14.87 23.13
N THR A 244 0.72 15.38 21.93
CA THR A 244 -0.25 15.98 21.04
C THR A 244 -0.78 14.96 20.04
N GLY A 245 -2.03 15.11 19.58
CA GLY A 245 -2.70 14.21 18.63
C GLY A 245 -3.84 13.40 19.26
N ASN A 246 -4.60 12.70 18.42
CA ASN A 246 -5.76 11.91 18.83
C ASN A 246 -5.32 10.54 19.32
N LEU A 247 -5.53 10.26 20.61
CA LEU A 247 -5.21 8.97 21.21
C LEU A 247 -6.19 7.88 20.75
N LEU A 248 -5.65 6.75 20.30
CA LEU A 248 -6.44 5.56 19.98
C LEU A 248 -6.66 4.73 21.24
N ASP A 249 -7.83 4.08 21.36
CA ASP A 249 -8.17 3.15 22.46
C ASP A 249 -7.95 3.75 23.87
N GLU A 250 -8.17 5.07 24.04
CA GLU A 250 -7.82 5.81 25.24
C GLU A 250 -8.35 5.16 26.53
N LYS A 251 -9.59 4.62 26.49
CA LYS A 251 -10.29 4.05 27.65
C LYS A 251 -9.79 2.66 28.09
N ILE A 252 -9.14 1.92 27.18
CA ILE A 252 -8.73 0.53 27.41
C ILE A 252 -7.21 0.34 27.40
N SER A 253 -6.48 1.43 27.38
CA SER A 253 -5.01 1.44 27.34
C SER A 253 -4.43 1.81 28.70
N THR A 254 -3.27 1.22 29.01
CA THR A 254 -2.41 1.67 30.10
C THR A 254 -1.46 2.71 29.55
N TRP A 255 -1.50 3.92 30.12
CA TRP A 255 -0.66 5.03 29.68
C TRP A 255 0.59 5.16 30.53
N LEU A 256 1.69 5.52 29.90
CA LEU A 256 3.03 5.59 30.47
C LEU A 256 3.68 6.95 30.24
N GLU A 257 4.59 7.32 31.11
CA GLU A 257 5.51 8.42 30.87
C GLU A 257 6.46 8.07 29.71
N ALA A 258 6.72 9.04 28.83
CA ALA A 258 7.53 8.85 27.61
C ALA A 258 9.03 8.77 27.96
N SER A 259 9.51 7.61 28.41
CA SER A 259 10.91 7.41 28.84
C SER A 259 11.63 6.30 28.09
N VAL A 260 10.91 5.41 27.39
CA VAL A 260 11.48 4.26 26.68
C VAL A 260 11.52 4.52 25.19
N ALA A 261 12.70 4.66 24.64
CA ALA A 261 12.90 4.88 23.21
C ALA A 261 12.89 3.56 22.41
N VAL A 262 12.29 3.61 21.25
CA VAL A 262 12.15 2.49 20.29
C VAL A 262 12.38 2.97 18.87
N GLU A 263 12.87 2.07 18.02
CA GLU A 263 12.89 2.28 16.58
C GLU A 263 11.68 1.59 15.96
N VAL A 264 10.94 2.33 15.15
CA VAL A 264 9.75 1.85 14.45
C VAL A 264 9.90 2.09 12.96
N SER A 265 9.65 1.05 12.17
CA SER A 265 9.58 1.14 10.72
C SER A 265 8.13 1.34 10.29
N TYR A 266 7.88 2.24 9.35
CA TYR A 266 6.53 2.53 8.84
C TYR A 266 6.55 2.82 7.34
N ALA A 267 5.39 2.69 6.68
CA ALA A 267 5.28 2.94 5.24
C ALA A 267 5.26 4.44 4.92
N GLN A 268 4.36 5.18 5.56
CA GLN A 268 4.18 6.63 5.37
C GLN A 268 3.35 7.22 6.51
N LEU A 269 3.27 8.55 6.59
CA LEU A 269 2.32 9.22 7.47
C LEU A 269 0.92 9.25 6.84
N THR A 270 -0.09 9.04 7.67
CA THR A 270 -1.51 9.26 7.29
C THR A 270 -1.84 10.76 7.28
N GLY A 271 -3.02 11.13 6.79
CA GLY A 271 -3.53 12.51 6.89
C GLY A 271 -3.59 13.05 8.32
N ASP A 272 -3.82 12.16 9.30
CA ASP A 272 -3.84 12.47 10.74
C ASP A 272 -2.45 12.38 11.39
N LYS A 273 -1.40 12.36 10.57
CA LYS A 273 0.01 12.28 10.98
C LYS A 273 0.36 11.05 11.82
N MET A 274 -0.39 9.96 11.70
CA MET A 274 -0.07 8.66 12.29
C MET A 274 0.77 7.82 11.34
N PHE A 275 1.52 6.86 11.87
CA PHE A 275 2.29 5.90 11.06
C PHE A 275 1.35 4.87 10.43
N ARG A 276 1.42 4.71 9.11
CA ARG A 276 0.75 3.64 8.37
C ARG A 276 1.60 2.38 8.42
N GLU A 277 1.00 1.25 8.78
CA GLU A 277 1.67 -0.07 8.90
C GLU A 277 2.94 -0.03 9.77
N PRO A 278 2.89 0.50 11.01
CA PRO A 278 4.07 0.54 11.86
C PRO A 278 4.50 -0.87 12.28
N VAL A 279 5.80 -1.10 12.28
CA VAL A 279 6.45 -2.36 12.67
C VAL A 279 7.54 -2.04 13.68
N PHE A 280 7.52 -2.68 14.84
CA PHE A 280 8.58 -2.57 15.83
C PHE A 280 9.89 -3.15 15.28
N VAL A 281 10.98 -2.41 15.41
CA VAL A 281 12.33 -2.82 14.99
C VAL A 281 13.14 -3.27 16.20
N ARG A 282 13.30 -2.37 17.18
CA ARG A 282 14.10 -2.66 18.41
C ARG A 282 13.88 -1.61 19.50
N LEU A 283 14.25 -1.95 20.73
CA LEU A 283 14.48 -0.99 21.78
C LEU A 283 15.75 -0.15 21.48
N ARG A 284 15.71 1.12 21.82
CA ARG A 284 16.82 2.06 21.68
C ARG A 284 17.36 2.41 23.07
N GLN A 285 18.08 1.45 23.67
CA GLN A 285 18.65 1.60 25.01
C GLN A 285 19.73 2.70 25.08
N ASP A 286 20.30 3.07 23.94
CA ASP A 286 21.25 4.14 23.76
C ASP A 286 20.63 5.55 23.85
N ILE A 287 19.29 5.67 23.82
CA ILE A 287 18.55 6.95 23.87
C ILE A 287 17.76 7.08 25.19
N MET A 288 17.83 6.12 26.07
CA MET A 288 17.19 6.21 27.39
C MET A 288 17.79 7.39 28.17
N ALA A 289 16.92 8.37 28.47
CA ALA A 289 17.23 9.54 29.26
C ALA A 289 17.40 9.18 30.73
#